data_f2f0c6396abc1bf5b830f51358a2cbfc
#
_entry.id   f2f0c6396abc1bf5b830f51358a2cbfc
#
_cell.length_a   1.000
_cell.length_b   1.000
_cell.length_c   1.000
_cell.angle_alpha   90.00
_cell.angle_beta   90.00
_cell.angle_gamma   90.00
#
_symmetry.space_group_name_H-M   'P 1'
#
loop_
_entity.id
_entity.type
_entity.pdbx_description
1 polymer ?
#
loop_
_entity_poly.entity_id
_entity_poly.type
_entity_poly.pdbx_seq_one_letter_code
_entity_poly.pdbx_strand_id
1 'polypeptide(L)'
;LTDSSAASDVYKRQDVFNIGTKSTSYAMNISHTRQAELNGYTDALLVNRENIILEGPTWTFGWILNDKIHVPDLDLGILDSITRKYLIRFGEEKKLDVSIGRLAEDELDAIQCGFVLSTAKHAIPVSRINKIDYSHHPLINEIQKTFKNQVSIERP
;
A
#
# COMPACT_ATOMS: atom_id res chain seq x y z
N LEU A 1 -3.85 3.38 22.23
CA LEU A 1 -3.62 2.90 20.87
C LEU A 1 -4.42 3.80 19.96
N THR A 2 -3.78 4.81 19.39
CA THR A 2 -4.39 5.63 18.34
C THR A 2 -4.54 4.74 17.12
N ASP A 3 -5.77 4.48 16.74
CA ASP A 3 -6.16 3.86 15.48
C ASP A 3 -5.73 4.80 14.36
N SER A 4 -4.47 4.65 13.89
CA SER A 4 -4.00 5.44 12.77
C SER A 4 -4.52 4.81 11.50
N SER A 5 -5.50 5.45 10.88
CA SER A 5 -5.97 5.15 9.53
C SER A 5 -5.48 6.21 8.56
N ALA A 6 -5.23 5.84 7.33
CA ALA A 6 -4.85 6.74 6.26
C ALA A 6 -6.03 7.00 5.31
N ALA A 7 -6.12 8.21 4.78
CA ALA A 7 -7.03 8.55 3.68
C ALA A 7 -6.20 8.94 2.46
N SER A 8 -6.50 8.38 1.31
CA SER A 8 -5.71 8.57 0.09
C SER A 8 -6.56 9.09 -1.06
N ASP A 9 -5.97 9.95 -1.87
CA ASP A 9 -6.51 10.43 -3.13
C ASP A 9 -5.79 9.73 -4.30
N VAL A 10 -6.46 9.46 -5.40
CA VAL A 10 -5.90 8.72 -6.54
C VAL A 10 -5.32 9.68 -7.57
N TYR A 11 -4.07 9.46 -7.97
CA TYR A 11 -3.35 10.25 -8.96
C TYR A 11 -2.68 9.41 -10.03
N LYS A 12 -2.76 9.86 -11.29
CA LYS A 12 -2.04 9.23 -12.38
C LYS A 12 -0.54 9.51 -12.28
N ARG A 13 0.25 8.46 -12.18
CA ARG A 13 1.72 8.55 -12.26
C ARG A 13 2.11 8.86 -13.71
N GLN A 14 2.87 9.93 -13.90
CA GLN A 14 3.50 10.21 -15.18
C GLN A 14 4.63 9.21 -15.44
N ASP A 15 4.82 8.77 -16.68
CA ASP A 15 5.93 7.90 -17.05
C ASP A 15 7.26 8.58 -16.75
N VAL A 16 8.03 8.01 -15.85
CA VAL A 16 9.36 8.49 -15.47
C VAL A 16 10.37 7.44 -15.90
N PHE A 17 11.50 7.86 -16.39
CA PHE A 17 12.68 7.02 -16.48
C PHE A 17 13.01 6.48 -15.07
N ASN A 18 13.30 5.18 -14.93
CA ASN A 18 13.56 4.47 -13.67
C ASN A 18 12.32 3.99 -12.89
N ILE A 19 11.37 3.42 -13.58
CA ILE A 19 10.24 2.68 -12.98
C ILE A 19 10.80 1.60 -12.03
N GLY A 20 10.22 1.48 -10.83
CA GLY A 20 10.61 0.45 -9.84
C GLY A 20 11.95 0.70 -9.12
N THR A 21 12.60 1.83 -9.33
CA THR A 21 13.88 2.17 -8.70
C THR A 21 13.69 3.18 -7.57
N LYS A 22 14.31 2.91 -6.42
CA LYS A 22 14.39 3.89 -5.33
C LYS A 22 15.38 4.98 -5.72
N SER A 23 14.87 6.18 -5.98
CA SER A 23 15.64 7.36 -6.36
C SER A 23 15.64 8.41 -5.25
N THR A 24 16.69 9.23 -5.17
CA THR A 24 16.70 10.44 -4.32
C THR A 24 15.94 11.60 -4.95
N SER A 25 15.57 11.52 -6.22
CA SER A 25 14.77 12.53 -6.93
C SER A 25 13.27 12.34 -6.66
N TYR A 26 12.82 12.68 -5.46
CA TYR A 26 11.44 12.49 -4.98
C TYR A 26 10.49 13.63 -5.30
N ALA A 27 10.91 14.62 -6.09
CA ALA A 27 10.11 15.82 -6.33
C ALA A 27 8.69 15.53 -6.84
N MET A 28 8.55 14.59 -7.78
CA MET A 28 7.23 14.21 -8.32
C MET A 28 6.39 13.47 -7.27
N ASN A 29 6.97 12.54 -6.53
CA ASN A 29 6.26 11.79 -5.50
C ASN A 29 5.74 12.73 -4.40
N ILE A 30 6.59 13.67 -3.94
CA ILE A 30 6.21 14.69 -2.95
C ILE A 30 5.13 15.62 -3.51
N SER A 31 5.15 15.93 -4.80
CA SER A 31 4.11 16.74 -5.45
C SER A 31 2.73 16.08 -5.34
N HIS A 32 2.64 14.76 -5.55
CA HIS A 32 1.38 14.03 -5.40
C HIS A 32 0.87 14.02 -3.96
N THR A 33 1.76 13.80 -2.97
CA THR A 33 1.41 13.90 -1.55
C THR A 33 0.85 15.29 -1.22
N ARG A 34 1.55 16.36 -1.62
CA ARG A 34 1.09 17.74 -1.38
C ARG A 34 -0.27 18.04 -2.02
N GLN A 35 -0.50 17.53 -3.23
CA GLN A 35 -1.78 17.72 -3.90
C GLN A 35 -2.91 16.98 -3.16
N ALA A 36 -2.66 15.77 -2.67
CA ALA A 36 -3.60 15.02 -1.86
C ALA A 36 -3.92 15.78 -0.55
N GLU A 37 -2.91 16.30 0.13
CA GLU A 37 -3.07 17.09 1.36
C GLU A 37 -3.91 18.36 1.12
N LEU A 38 -3.70 19.07 0.01
CA LEU A 38 -4.52 20.22 -0.38
C LEU A 38 -5.99 19.86 -0.62
N ASN A 39 -6.27 18.62 -1.02
CA ASN A 39 -7.62 18.10 -1.20
C ASN A 39 -8.21 17.46 0.09
N GLY A 40 -7.50 17.56 1.23
CA GLY A 40 -7.97 17.06 2.52
C GLY A 40 -7.71 15.57 2.78
N TYR A 41 -6.81 14.95 2.02
CA TYR A 41 -6.37 13.57 2.21
C TYR A 41 -5.01 13.51 2.92
N THR A 42 -4.65 12.34 3.43
CA THR A 42 -3.37 12.13 4.14
C THR A 42 -2.21 11.93 3.17
N ASP A 43 -2.45 11.26 2.04
CA ASP A 43 -1.43 10.94 1.04
C ASP A 43 -2.09 10.58 -0.30
N ALA A 44 -1.28 10.29 -1.32
CA ALA A 44 -1.71 9.94 -2.67
C ALA A 44 -1.61 8.42 -2.90
N LEU A 45 -2.53 7.86 -3.68
CA LEU A 45 -2.43 6.53 -4.25
C LEU A 45 -2.25 6.66 -5.76
N LEU A 46 -1.16 6.11 -6.28
CA LEU A 46 -0.77 6.28 -7.67
C LEU A 46 -1.38 5.19 -8.56
N VAL A 47 -1.81 5.57 -9.75
CA VAL A 47 -2.29 4.67 -10.81
C VAL A 47 -1.48 4.87 -12.08
N ASN A 48 -1.43 3.85 -12.94
CA ASN A 48 -0.82 3.95 -14.26
C ASN A 48 -1.81 4.55 -15.31
N ARG A 49 -1.42 4.55 -16.58
CA ARG A 49 -2.26 5.07 -17.66
C ARG A 49 -3.52 4.26 -17.92
N GLU A 50 -3.47 2.96 -17.62
CA GLU A 50 -4.60 2.04 -17.72
C GLU A 50 -5.50 2.06 -16.47
N ASN A 51 -5.30 3.01 -15.53
CA ASN A 51 -6.00 3.13 -14.25
C ASN A 51 -5.81 1.91 -13.34
N ILE A 52 -4.67 1.21 -13.44
CA ILE A 52 -4.30 0.14 -12.50
C ILE A 52 -3.59 0.77 -11.31
N ILE A 53 -4.01 0.37 -10.12
CA ILE A 53 -3.42 0.79 -8.84
C ILE A 53 -1.97 0.33 -8.76
N LEU A 54 -1.09 1.23 -8.34
CA LEU A 54 0.35 1.00 -8.20
C LEU A 54 0.75 0.94 -6.73
N GLU A 55 1.18 2.05 -6.22
CA GLU A 55 1.72 2.24 -4.87
C GLU A 55 1.50 3.68 -4.41
N GLY A 56 1.82 4.03 -3.18
CA GLY A 56 1.90 5.42 -2.77
C GLY A 56 3.27 6.03 -3.07
N PRO A 57 3.44 7.34 -2.87
CA PRO A 57 4.69 8.04 -3.15
C PRO A 57 5.91 7.49 -2.39
N THR A 58 5.69 6.95 -1.17
CA THR A 58 6.75 6.47 -0.28
C THR A 58 6.42 5.14 0.41
N TRP A 59 5.36 4.46 -0.03
CA TRP A 59 4.83 3.25 0.61
C TRP A 59 4.19 2.30 -0.41
N THR A 60 4.18 1.02 -0.07
CA THR A 60 3.51 0.00 -0.88
C THR A 60 2.04 -0.06 -0.50
N PHE A 61 1.17 -0.17 -1.49
CA PHE A 61 -0.24 -0.47 -1.31
C PHE A 61 -0.47 -1.97 -1.22
N GLY A 62 -1.42 -2.38 -0.40
CA GLY A 62 -1.99 -3.71 -0.40
C GLY A 62 -3.49 -3.63 -0.15
N TRP A 63 -4.22 -4.68 -0.50
CA TRP A 63 -5.67 -4.73 -0.31
C TRP A 63 -6.13 -6.12 0.13
N ILE A 64 -7.33 -6.17 0.71
CA ILE A 64 -8.01 -7.39 1.09
C ILE A 64 -9.25 -7.53 0.20
N LEU A 65 -9.35 -8.66 -0.47
CA LEU A 65 -10.48 -9.05 -1.31
C LEU A 65 -10.78 -10.53 -1.10
N ASN A 66 -12.04 -10.86 -0.82
CA ASN A 66 -12.49 -12.22 -0.51
C ASN A 66 -11.66 -12.88 0.62
N ASP A 67 -11.38 -12.12 1.68
CA ASP A 67 -10.56 -12.53 2.83
C ASP A 67 -9.13 -12.97 2.48
N LYS A 68 -8.63 -12.54 1.33
CA LYS A 68 -7.26 -12.76 0.87
C LYS A 68 -6.50 -11.45 0.83
N ILE A 69 -5.22 -11.52 1.17
CA ILE A 69 -4.31 -10.38 1.11
C ILE A 69 -3.72 -10.30 -0.28
N HIS A 70 -3.74 -9.12 -0.87
CA HIS A 70 -3.15 -8.88 -2.19
C HIS A 70 -2.11 -7.77 -2.12
N VAL A 71 -1.07 -7.90 -2.94
CA VAL A 71 -0.06 -6.87 -3.19
C VAL A 71 0.11 -6.69 -4.70
N PRO A 72 0.46 -5.48 -5.17
CA PRO A 72 0.61 -5.24 -6.60
C PRO A 72 1.75 -6.05 -7.22
N ASP A 73 1.55 -6.39 -8.50
CA ASP A 73 2.54 -7.05 -9.36
C ASP A 73 3.72 -6.11 -9.66
N LEU A 74 4.95 -6.63 -9.62
CA LEU A 74 6.16 -5.86 -9.95
C LEU A 74 6.22 -5.44 -11.42
N ASP A 75 5.57 -6.16 -12.31
CA ASP A 75 5.48 -5.82 -13.73
C ASP A 75 4.76 -4.49 -13.97
N LEU A 76 4.05 -3.96 -12.97
CA LEU A 76 3.49 -2.61 -12.97
C LEU A 76 4.54 -1.51 -12.79
N GLY A 77 5.81 -1.88 -12.59
CA GLY A 77 6.90 -0.92 -12.37
C GLY A 77 6.84 -0.23 -11.01
N ILE A 78 6.33 -0.90 -9.99
CA ILE A 78 6.39 -0.46 -8.59
C ILE A 78 7.73 -0.82 -7.96
N LEU A 79 8.04 -0.20 -6.81
CA LEU A 79 9.23 -0.55 -6.05
C LEU A 79 9.08 -1.94 -5.42
N ASP A 80 10.07 -2.82 -5.63
CA ASP A 80 10.18 -4.08 -4.92
C ASP A 80 10.64 -3.85 -3.46
N SER A 81 9.73 -3.30 -2.65
CA SER A 81 10.01 -2.85 -1.30
C SER A 81 10.29 -4.02 -0.34
N ILE A 82 11.12 -3.76 0.67
CA ILE A 82 11.41 -4.74 1.74
C ILE A 82 10.12 -5.18 2.43
N THR A 83 9.21 -4.26 2.71
CA THR A 83 7.93 -4.57 3.38
C THR A 83 7.02 -5.46 2.54
N ARG A 84 7.01 -5.27 1.21
CA ARG A 84 6.27 -6.15 0.30
C ARG A 84 6.86 -7.57 0.30
N LYS A 85 8.18 -7.71 0.12
CA LYS A 85 8.88 -9.01 0.18
C LYS A 85 8.60 -9.73 1.49
N TYR A 86 8.66 -8.98 2.56
CA TYR A 86 8.40 -9.46 3.91
C TYR A 86 6.99 -10.01 4.05
N LEU A 87 5.97 -9.26 3.61
CA LEU A 87 4.58 -9.71 3.69
C LEU A 87 4.36 -11.00 2.90
N ILE A 88 4.93 -11.11 1.70
CA ILE A 88 4.80 -12.32 0.88
C ILE A 88 5.46 -13.51 1.59
N ARG A 89 6.71 -13.38 2.03
CA ARG A 89 7.45 -14.44 2.70
C ARG A 89 6.79 -14.89 3.99
N PHE A 90 6.36 -13.94 4.83
CA PHE A 90 5.71 -14.28 6.11
C PHE A 90 4.28 -14.73 5.94
N GLY A 91 3.60 -14.28 4.90
CA GLY A 91 2.32 -14.82 4.52
C GLY A 91 2.40 -16.34 4.38
N GLU A 92 3.37 -16.84 3.64
CA GLU A 92 3.61 -18.27 3.49
C GLU A 92 3.89 -18.97 4.84
N GLU A 93 4.82 -18.41 5.65
CA GLU A 93 5.18 -18.97 6.95
C GLU A 93 4.03 -19.00 7.96
N LYS A 94 3.16 -17.99 7.96
CA LYS A 94 2.03 -17.81 8.87
C LYS A 94 0.71 -18.35 8.32
N LYS A 95 0.72 -18.96 7.13
CA LYS A 95 -0.47 -19.45 6.44
C LYS A 95 -1.50 -18.33 6.16
N LEU A 96 -1.03 -17.11 5.97
CA LEU A 96 -1.83 -16.03 5.42
C LEU A 96 -1.88 -16.21 3.90
N ASP A 97 -3.07 -16.15 3.34
CA ASP A 97 -3.24 -16.25 1.88
C ASP A 97 -2.85 -14.90 1.25
N VAL A 98 -1.58 -14.80 0.80
CA VAL A 98 -1.03 -13.60 0.16
C VAL A 98 -0.86 -13.87 -1.32
N SER A 99 -1.52 -13.07 -2.15
CA SER A 99 -1.49 -13.16 -3.61
C SER A 99 -0.86 -11.89 -4.22
N ILE A 100 -0.20 -12.08 -5.34
CA ILE A 100 0.27 -10.98 -6.20
C ILE A 100 -0.79 -10.75 -7.26
N GLY A 101 -1.19 -9.50 -7.48
CA GLY A 101 -2.27 -9.20 -8.42
C GLY A 101 -2.28 -7.77 -8.93
N ARG A 102 -3.33 -7.46 -9.66
CA ARG A 102 -3.62 -6.13 -10.19
C ARG A 102 -5.01 -5.73 -9.73
N LEU A 103 -5.18 -4.47 -9.41
CA LEU A 103 -6.44 -3.87 -9.00
C LEU A 103 -6.69 -2.65 -9.87
N ALA A 104 -7.79 -2.62 -10.58
CA ALA A 104 -8.19 -1.44 -11.33
C ALA A 104 -8.84 -0.39 -10.41
N GLU A 105 -8.74 0.89 -10.77
CA GLU A 105 -9.32 1.99 -9.98
C GLU A 105 -10.84 1.84 -9.80
N ASP A 106 -11.53 1.35 -10.81
CA ASP A 106 -12.98 1.09 -10.78
C ASP A 106 -13.39 -0.14 -9.96
N GLU A 107 -12.42 -0.95 -9.51
CA GLU A 107 -12.65 -2.09 -8.61
C GLU A 107 -12.43 -1.72 -7.13
N LEU A 108 -12.09 -0.46 -6.82
CA LEU A 108 -11.83 -0.03 -5.45
C LEU A 108 -13.03 -0.21 -4.50
N ASP A 109 -14.25 -0.15 -5.00
CA ASP A 109 -15.47 -0.39 -4.22
C ASP A 109 -15.71 -1.87 -3.90
N ALA A 110 -15.07 -2.79 -4.62
CA ALA A 110 -15.18 -4.23 -4.40
C ALA A 110 -14.24 -4.75 -3.30
N ILE A 111 -13.15 -4.03 -2.97
CA ILE A 111 -12.23 -4.47 -1.92
C ILE A 111 -12.82 -4.28 -0.52
N GLN A 112 -12.48 -5.17 0.41
CA GLN A 112 -12.93 -5.09 1.79
C GLN A 112 -12.15 -4.06 2.61
N CYS A 113 -10.86 -3.89 2.31
CA CYS A 113 -9.98 -2.92 2.97
C CYS A 113 -8.70 -2.71 2.16
N GLY A 114 -8.23 -1.47 2.08
CA GLY A 114 -6.88 -1.14 1.65
C GLY A 114 -5.94 -0.98 2.84
N PHE A 115 -4.63 -1.16 2.64
CA PHE A 115 -3.63 -0.87 3.64
C PHE A 115 -2.32 -0.36 3.06
N VAL A 116 -1.61 0.41 3.87
CA VAL A 116 -0.29 0.97 3.59
C VAL A 116 0.77 0.09 4.23
N LEU A 117 1.84 -0.22 3.49
CA LEU A 117 3.04 -0.88 4.00
C LEU A 117 4.25 0.03 3.88
N SER A 118 4.93 0.28 4.99
CA SER A 118 6.21 0.97 5.00
C SER A 118 7.06 0.53 6.18
N THR A 119 8.38 0.70 6.09
CA THR A 119 9.31 0.34 7.17
C THR A 119 9.03 1.12 8.45
N ALA A 120 8.62 2.39 8.33
CA ALA A 120 8.36 3.26 9.47
C ALA A 120 6.99 3.02 10.12
N LYS A 121 5.98 2.66 9.31
CA LYS A 121 4.58 2.57 9.73
C LYS A 121 4.08 1.14 9.84
N HIS A 122 4.87 0.16 9.39
CA HIS A 122 4.48 -1.26 9.25
C HIS A 122 3.24 -1.41 8.35
N ALA A 123 2.11 -1.89 8.90
CA ALA A 123 0.85 -1.96 8.19
C ALA A 123 -0.18 -1.00 8.82
N ILE A 124 -0.74 -0.10 8.03
CA ILE A 124 -1.78 0.84 8.46
C ILE A 124 -3.02 0.65 7.59
N PRO A 125 -4.21 0.44 8.17
CA PRO A 125 -5.44 0.39 7.38
C PRO A 125 -5.70 1.74 6.70
N VAL A 126 -6.24 1.69 5.50
CA VAL A 126 -6.74 2.87 4.79
C VAL A 126 -8.23 3.02 5.12
N SER A 127 -8.61 4.15 5.69
CA SER A 127 -10.01 4.43 6.04
C SER A 127 -10.82 4.92 4.86
N ARG A 128 -10.16 5.57 3.88
CA ARG A 128 -10.83 6.14 2.71
C ARG A 128 -9.89 6.21 1.51
N ILE A 129 -10.40 5.88 0.33
CA ILE A 129 -9.77 6.19 -0.97
C ILE A 129 -10.79 6.96 -1.79
N ASN A 130 -10.47 8.18 -2.22
CA ASN A 130 -11.40 9.10 -2.85
C ASN A 130 -12.69 9.27 -2.01
N LYS A 131 -13.82 8.83 -2.53
CA LYS A 131 -15.14 8.89 -1.86
C LYS A 131 -15.57 7.56 -1.24
N ILE A 132 -14.71 6.54 -1.27
CA ILE A 132 -15.01 5.20 -0.79
C ILE A 132 -14.44 5.04 0.62
N ASP A 133 -15.30 4.82 1.60
CA ASP A 133 -14.92 4.56 2.99
C ASP A 133 -14.77 3.05 3.22
N TYR A 134 -13.75 2.66 3.96
CA TYR A 134 -13.45 1.28 4.31
C TYR A 134 -13.53 1.04 5.81
N SER A 135 -14.09 -0.08 6.19
CA SER A 135 -14.07 -0.56 7.57
C SER A 135 -12.77 -1.30 7.88
N HIS A 136 -12.41 -1.34 9.16
CA HIS A 136 -11.27 -2.12 9.61
C HIS A 136 -11.49 -3.62 9.36
N HIS A 137 -10.49 -4.29 8.79
CA HIS A 137 -10.54 -5.74 8.53
C HIS A 137 -9.60 -6.50 9.49
N PRO A 138 -10.02 -7.64 10.09
CA PRO A 138 -9.22 -8.38 11.07
C PRO A 138 -7.84 -8.81 10.58
N LEU A 139 -7.69 -9.13 9.29
CA LEU A 139 -6.40 -9.49 8.69
C LEU A 139 -5.34 -8.39 8.82
N ILE A 140 -5.72 -7.13 8.95
CA ILE A 140 -4.77 -6.03 9.19
C ILE A 140 -4.03 -6.24 10.51
N ASN A 141 -4.73 -6.70 11.56
CA ASN A 141 -4.10 -6.99 12.85
C ASN A 141 -3.08 -8.13 12.74
N GLU A 142 -3.38 -9.15 11.94
CA GLU A 142 -2.44 -10.26 11.71
C GLU A 142 -1.20 -9.80 10.93
N ILE A 143 -1.38 -8.97 9.91
CA ILE A 143 -0.27 -8.34 9.20
C ILE A 143 0.58 -7.51 10.18
N GLN A 144 -0.04 -6.67 11.01
CA GLN A 144 0.67 -5.84 12.00
C GLN A 144 1.45 -6.67 13.01
N LYS A 145 0.88 -7.76 13.53
CA LYS A 145 1.57 -8.69 14.46
C LYS A 145 2.79 -9.31 13.80
N THR A 146 2.67 -9.67 12.53
CA THR A 146 3.77 -10.26 11.76
C THR A 146 4.95 -9.29 11.69
N PHE A 147 4.71 -8.01 11.38
CA PHE A 147 5.77 -7.01 11.34
C PHE A 147 6.36 -6.67 12.72
N LYS A 148 5.54 -6.60 13.78
CA LYS A 148 6.02 -6.30 15.15
C LYS A 148 6.94 -7.36 15.71
N ASN A 149 6.64 -8.63 15.50
CA ASN A 149 7.42 -9.75 16.03
C ASN A 149 8.84 -9.80 15.47
N GLN A 150 9.06 -9.23 14.29
CA GLN A 150 10.34 -9.29 13.61
C GLN A 150 11.28 -8.15 13.98
N VAL A 151 10.77 -6.96 14.25
CA VAL A 151 11.58 -5.86 14.78
C VAL A 151 12.20 -6.24 16.14
N SER A 152 11.58 -7.19 16.85
CA SER A 152 12.11 -7.71 18.13
C SER A 152 13.21 -8.77 17.95
N ILE A 153 13.28 -9.45 16.80
CA ILE A 153 14.26 -10.52 16.53
C ILE A 153 15.55 -9.93 15.90
N GLU A 154 15.46 -8.84 15.17
CA GLU A 154 16.59 -8.23 14.45
C GLU A 154 17.31 -7.11 15.23
N ARG A 155 16.94 -6.84 16.48
CA ARG A 155 17.71 -5.96 17.35
C ARG A 155 18.77 -6.79 18.09
N PRO A 156 20.07 -6.56 17.84
CA PRO A 156 21.15 -7.16 18.62
C PRO A 156 21.12 -6.70 20.09
#